data_6ec84b6ceb70611571015482fd431c2c
#
_entry.id   6ec84b6ceb70611571015482fd431c2c
#
_cell.length_a   1.000
_cell.length_b   1.000
_cell.length_c   1.000
_cell.angle_alpha   90.00
_cell.angle_beta   90.00
_cell.angle_gamma   90.00
#
_symmetry.space_group_name_H-M   'P 1'
#
loop_
_entity.id
_entity.type
_entity.pdbx_description
1 polymer ?
#
loop_
_entity_poly.entity_id
_entity_poly.type
_entity_poly.pdbx_seq_one_letter_code
_entity_poly.pdbx_strand_id
1 'polypeptide(L)'
;MSMMSGMFRIVHSNHPTRSIIQVLTKLRRYFCNMPEFDSLSNDTKAILGLQLPTDPRWVNLAQISLQEVLTDHAYCEQKAATSCISIIQRHSDKEKLVEALAPIVTEEWGHFRLVLAELKKRSLKLGKQRRDDYVNALLQFVQKGGDQEGRFLDQLLLMAMIEARSCERFKRLSEGLEDEYLRKFYRRLMESEAGHYTLFIELAETYVDKETVRRRWRKWLGYEAEIIQNLQVRGDRMH
;
A
#
# COMPACT_ATOMS: atom_id res chain seq x y z
N MET A 1 -21.85 44.78 -17.44
CA MET A 1 -21.29 43.44 -17.74
C MET A 1 -19.88 43.39 -17.16
N SER A 2 -19.75 42.86 -15.98
CA SER A 2 -18.45 42.75 -15.29
C SER A 2 -18.16 41.27 -15.07
N MET A 3 -17.06 40.79 -15.68
CA MET A 3 -16.58 39.44 -15.57
C MET A 3 -15.89 39.27 -14.24
N MET A 4 -16.41 38.40 -13.38
CA MET A 4 -15.74 37.93 -12.17
C MET A 4 -14.75 36.81 -12.55
N SER A 5 -13.46 37.16 -12.58
CA SER A 5 -12.37 36.21 -12.65
C SER A 5 -12.15 35.59 -11.25
N GLY A 6 -12.67 34.37 -11.02
CA GLY A 6 -12.43 33.62 -9.81
C GLY A 6 -11.11 32.90 -9.88
N MET A 7 -10.09 33.43 -9.23
CA MET A 7 -8.77 32.82 -9.06
C MET A 7 -8.85 31.69 -8.04
N PHE A 8 -8.87 30.44 -8.48
CA PHE A 8 -8.70 29.28 -7.62
C PHE A 8 -7.26 29.30 -7.06
N ARG A 9 -7.10 29.72 -5.82
CA ARG A 9 -5.86 29.49 -5.06
C ARG A 9 -5.80 28.01 -4.73
N ILE A 10 -4.81 27.32 -5.30
CA ILE A 10 -4.41 25.97 -4.84
C ILE A 10 -3.79 26.15 -3.44
N VAL A 11 -4.51 25.76 -2.43
CA VAL A 11 -3.99 25.65 -1.06
C VAL A 11 -3.07 24.44 -1.06
N HIS A 12 -1.76 24.68 -1.07
CA HIS A 12 -0.79 23.64 -0.75
C HIS A 12 -0.96 23.33 0.75
N SER A 13 -1.57 22.19 1.05
CA SER A 13 -1.57 21.65 2.41
C SER A 13 -0.15 21.21 2.73
N ASN A 14 0.56 22.02 3.54
CA ASN A 14 1.79 21.63 4.20
C ASN A 14 1.45 20.61 5.30
N HIS A 15 1.10 19.36 4.95
CA HIS A 15 1.27 18.27 5.89
C HIS A 15 2.77 17.95 5.95
N PRO A 16 3.37 17.95 7.16
CA PRO A 16 4.77 17.59 7.31
C PRO A 16 4.91 16.14 6.85
N THR A 17 5.54 15.92 5.69
CA THR A 17 6.03 14.62 5.26
C THR A 17 6.90 14.09 6.40
N ARG A 18 6.37 13.16 7.18
CA ARG A 18 7.16 12.47 8.20
C ARG A 18 8.34 11.84 7.47
N SER A 19 9.55 12.22 7.85
CA SER A 19 10.77 11.64 7.27
C SER A 19 10.66 10.11 7.34
N ILE A 20 11.03 9.42 6.25
CA ILE A 20 11.07 7.95 6.18
C ILE A 20 11.81 7.37 7.39
N ILE A 21 12.82 8.08 7.90
CA ILE A 21 13.57 7.74 9.10
C ILE A 21 12.65 7.71 10.33
N GLN A 22 11.70 8.65 10.46
CA GLN A 22 10.74 8.67 11.57
C GLN A 22 9.72 7.54 11.46
N VAL A 23 9.23 7.25 10.25
CA VAL A 23 8.32 6.13 9.98
C VAL A 23 9.04 4.82 10.27
N LEU A 24 10.23 4.60 9.72
CA LEU A 24 11.03 3.39 9.95
C LEU A 24 11.49 3.25 11.41
N THR A 25 11.79 4.36 12.11
CA THR A 25 12.14 4.33 13.54
C THR A 25 10.93 3.96 14.40
N LYS A 26 9.73 4.47 14.07
CA LYS A 26 8.49 4.12 14.76
C LYS A 26 8.12 2.65 14.51
N LEU A 27 8.25 2.19 13.26
CA LEU A 27 8.06 0.80 12.87
C LEU A 27 9.07 -0.13 13.56
N ARG A 28 10.35 0.25 13.62
CA ARG A 28 11.37 -0.53 14.33
C ARG A 28 11.03 -0.70 15.81
N ARG A 29 10.52 0.34 16.50
CA ARG A 29 10.05 0.21 17.88
C ARG A 29 8.83 -0.70 18.02
N TYR A 30 7.95 -0.73 17.03
CA TYR A 30 6.78 -1.60 17.00
C TYR A 30 7.17 -3.07 16.87
N PHE A 31 8.14 -3.38 16.00
CA PHE A 31 8.59 -4.74 15.72
C PHE A 31 9.69 -5.28 16.69
N CYS A 32 10.53 -4.42 17.28
CA CYS A 32 11.58 -4.82 18.23
C CYS A 32 11.04 -5.52 19.50
N ASN A 33 9.75 -5.42 19.78
CA ASN A 33 9.11 -6.16 20.88
C ASN A 33 8.51 -7.50 20.45
N MET A 34 8.81 -8.01 19.24
CA MET A 34 8.36 -9.30 18.73
C MET A 34 9.55 -10.27 18.73
N PRO A 35 9.55 -11.33 19.57
CA PRO A 35 10.70 -12.25 19.73
C PRO A 35 11.14 -12.94 18.42
N GLU A 36 10.20 -13.17 17.50
CA GLU A 36 10.46 -13.82 16.20
C GLU A 36 11.14 -12.89 15.17
N PHE A 37 11.12 -11.57 15.41
CA PHE A 37 11.71 -10.59 14.51
C PHE A 37 13.25 -10.67 14.46
N ASP A 38 13.88 -11.12 15.54
CA ASP A 38 15.35 -11.24 15.64
C ASP A 38 15.95 -12.42 14.86
N SER A 39 15.14 -13.41 14.48
CA SER A 39 15.57 -14.58 13.71
C SER A 39 15.60 -14.37 12.19
N LEU A 40 15.03 -13.28 11.66
CA LEU A 40 14.97 -12.99 10.23
C LEU A 40 16.30 -12.38 9.74
N SER A 41 16.71 -12.66 8.49
CA SER A 41 17.89 -12.05 7.88
C SER A 41 17.74 -10.53 7.75
N ASN A 42 18.83 -9.77 7.80
CA ASN A 42 18.81 -8.30 7.76
C ASN A 42 18.15 -7.73 6.50
N ASP A 43 18.19 -8.43 5.37
CA ASP A 43 17.50 -8.06 4.13
C ASP A 43 15.96 -8.26 4.22
N THR A 44 15.51 -9.24 5.00
CA THR A 44 14.10 -9.57 5.19
C THR A 44 13.46 -8.83 6.37
N LYS A 45 14.24 -8.51 7.40
CA LYS A 45 13.79 -7.69 8.57
C LYS A 45 13.26 -6.32 8.17
N ALA A 46 13.37 -6.00 6.91
CA ALA A 46 13.49 -4.62 6.57
C ALA A 46 12.19 -3.92 6.26
N ILE A 47 11.16 -4.57 5.75
CA ILE A 47 10.04 -3.78 5.24
C ILE A 47 8.73 -4.25 5.84
N LEU A 48 8.29 -3.51 6.88
CA LEU A 48 6.93 -3.53 7.41
C LEU A 48 6.50 -4.90 7.98
N GLY A 49 7.49 -5.73 8.39
CA GLY A 49 7.26 -7.03 9.01
C GLY A 49 6.95 -8.17 8.04
N LEU A 50 6.98 -7.96 6.73
CA LEU A 50 6.80 -9.02 5.74
C LEU A 50 7.84 -10.13 5.93
N GLN A 51 7.39 -11.39 5.93
CA GLN A 51 8.24 -12.55 6.21
C GLN A 51 9.07 -12.97 5.00
N LEU A 52 8.53 -12.76 3.79
CA LEU A 52 9.20 -13.11 2.55
C LEU A 52 9.38 -11.89 1.63
N PRO A 53 10.58 -11.71 1.06
CA PRO A 53 10.80 -10.69 0.04
C PRO A 53 10.17 -11.11 -1.30
N THR A 54 9.95 -10.13 -2.17
CA THR A 54 9.67 -10.39 -3.59
C THR A 54 10.84 -11.14 -4.23
N ASP A 55 10.53 -12.09 -5.11
CA ASP A 55 11.55 -12.79 -5.91
C ASP A 55 12.47 -11.78 -6.63
N PRO A 56 13.80 -11.88 -6.49
CA PRO A 56 14.75 -10.93 -7.09
C PRO A 56 14.61 -10.79 -8.62
N ARG A 57 14.12 -11.84 -9.31
CA ARG A 57 13.90 -11.83 -10.76
C ARG A 57 12.74 -10.93 -11.19
N TRP A 58 11.84 -10.60 -10.25
CA TRP A 58 10.62 -9.85 -10.55
C TRP A 58 10.90 -8.48 -11.19
N VAL A 59 11.91 -7.74 -10.72
CA VAL A 59 12.24 -6.42 -11.27
C VAL A 59 12.61 -6.48 -12.75
N ASN A 60 13.42 -7.47 -13.14
CA ASN A 60 13.77 -7.68 -14.54
C ASN A 60 12.56 -8.02 -15.40
N LEU A 61 11.66 -8.87 -14.90
CA LEU A 61 10.40 -9.19 -15.58
C LEU A 61 9.49 -7.96 -15.69
N ALA A 62 9.39 -7.16 -14.63
CA ALA A 62 8.62 -5.90 -14.61
C ALA A 62 9.17 -4.89 -15.63
N GLN A 63 10.49 -4.78 -15.75
CA GLN A 63 11.13 -3.90 -16.73
C GLN A 63 10.83 -4.30 -18.18
N ILE A 64 10.82 -5.60 -18.48
CA ILE A 64 10.44 -6.13 -19.80
C ILE A 64 8.96 -5.87 -20.10
N SER A 65 8.08 -5.94 -19.10
CA SER A 65 6.62 -5.78 -19.21
C SER A 65 6.15 -4.42 -18.65
N LEU A 66 6.90 -3.34 -18.91
CA LEU A 66 6.70 -2.05 -18.24
C LEU A 66 5.28 -1.48 -18.43
N GLN A 67 4.69 -1.59 -19.64
CA GLN A 67 3.31 -1.12 -19.86
C GLN A 67 2.31 -1.87 -19.00
N GLU A 68 2.47 -3.17 -18.91
CA GLU A 68 1.58 -4.04 -18.13
C GLU A 68 1.69 -3.77 -16.63
N VAL A 69 2.91 -3.59 -16.12
CA VAL A 69 3.15 -3.23 -14.71
C VAL A 69 2.57 -1.85 -14.39
N LEU A 70 2.83 -0.83 -15.21
CA LEU A 70 2.25 0.50 -15.01
C LEU A 70 0.72 0.49 -15.12
N THR A 71 0.16 -0.33 -16.01
CA THR A 71 -1.30 -0.53 -16.11
C THR A 71 -1.86 -1.14 -14.84
N ASP A 72 -1.23 -2.20 -14.35
CA ASP A 72 -1.66 -2.89 -13.13
C ASP A 72 -1.53 -1.97 -11.91
N HIS A 73 -0.42 -1.27 -11.80
CA HIS A 73 -0.16 -0.24 -10.79
C HIS A 73 -1.27 0.83 -10.78
N ALA A 74 -1.59 1.43 -11.93
CA ALA A 74 -2.67 2.41 -12.00
C ALA A 74 -3.98 1.86 -11.41
N TYR A 75 -4.34 0.63 -11.73
CA TYR A 75 -5.55 0.01 -11.18
C TYR A 75 -5.43 -0.36 -9.69
N CYS A 76 -4.22 -0.61 -9.18
CA CYS A 76 -4.01 -0.80 -7.74
C CYS A 76 -4.34 0.49 -6.98
N GLU A 77 -3.82 1.64 -7.40
CA GLU A 77 -4.10 2.94 -6.81
C GLU A 77 -5.60 3.30 -6.89
N GLN A 78 -6.23 3.06 -8.04
CA GLN A 78 -7.68 3.26 -8.18
C GLN A 78 -8.48 2.39 -7.20
N LYS A 79 -8.08 1.12 -7.03
CA LYS A 79 -8.74 0.20 -6.08
C LYS A 79 -8.51 0.64 -4.64
N ALA A 80 -7.31 1.12 -4.28
CA ALA A 80 -6.99 1.64 -2.96
C ALA A 80 -7.89 2.83 -2.61
N ALA A 81 -8.01 3.84 -3.50
CA ALA A 81 -8.93 4.96 -3.33
C ALA A 81 -10.38 4.50 -3.13
N THR A 82 -10.86 3.57 -3.97
CA THR A 82 -12.24 3.04 -3.89
C THR A 82 -12.46 2.26 -2.60
N SER A 83 -11.47 1.51 -2.12
CA SER A 83 -11.54 0.77 -0.86
C SER A 83 -11.64 1.71 0.33
N CYS A 84 -10.87 2.79 0.38
CA CYS A 84 -10.97 3.83 1.40
C CYS A 84 -12.35 4.48 1.41
N ILE A 85 -12.91 4.86 0.25
CA ILE A 85 -14.28 5.37 0.12
C ILE A 85 -15.29 4.37 0.70
N SER A 86 -15.16 3.09 0.34
CA SER A 86 -16.06 2.02 0.81
C SER A 86 -15.98 1.80 2.32
N ILE A 87 -14.78 1.93 2.92
CA ILE A 87 -14.59 1.84 4.38
C ILE A 87 -15.27 3.03 5.07
N ILE A 88 -15.06 4.25 4.58
CA ILE A 88 -15.71 5.47 5.09
C ILE A 88 -17.25 5.31 5.06
N GLN A 89 -17.80 4.87 3.95
CA GLN A 89 -19.26 4.69 3.81
C GLN A 89 -19.84 3.69 4.80
N ARG A 90 -19.14 2.57 5.05
CA ARG A 90 -19.60 1.53 5.98
C ARG A 90 -19.43 1.87 7.45
N HIS A 91 -18.54 2.81 7.77
CA HIS A 91 -18.15 3.15 9.12
C HIS A 91 -18.17 4.67 9.34
N SER A 92 -19.18 5.35 8.78
CA SER A 92 -19.34 6.81 8.86
C SER A 92 -19.56 7.33 10.28
N ASP A 93 -19.92 6.46 11.20
CA ASP A 93 -20.02 6.72 12.65
C ASP A 93 -18.64 6.84 13.35
N LYS A 94 -17.56 6.45 12.68
CA LYS A 94 -16.19 6.48 13.21
C LYS A 94 -15.46 7.74 12.74
N GLU A 95 -15.68 8.86 13.40
CA GLU A 95 -15.17 10.18 13.01
C GLU A 95 -13.66 10.17 12.71
N LYS A 96 -12.83 9.63 13.63
CA LYS A 96 -11.37 9.55 13.44
C LYS A 96 -10.95 8.74 12.20
N LEU A 97 -11.72 7.70 11.88
CA LEU A 97 -11.49 6.91 10.67
C LEU A 97 -11.78 7.74 9.43
N VAL A 98 -12.93 8.44 9.41
CA VAL A 98 -13.33 9.29 8.28
C VAL A 98 -12.31 10.40 8.04
N GLU A 99 -11.91 11.11 9.09
CA GLU A 99 -10.89 12.17 9.02
C GLU A 99 -9.54 11.67 8.51
N ALA A 100 -9.14 10.46 8.92
CA ALA A 100 -7.86 9.88 8.53
C ALA A 100 -7.88 9.34 7.08
N LEU A 101 -8.98 8.73 6.64
CA LEU A 101 -9.05 8.10 5.32
C LEU A 101 -9.43 9.06 4.19
N ALA A 102 -10.13 10.16 4.46
CA ALA A 102 -10.51 11.11 3.43
C ALA A 102 -9.30 11.73 2.67
N PRO A 103 -8.19 12.13 3.33
CA PRO A 103 -6.95 12.52 2.64
C PRO A 103 -6.36 11.39 1.79
N ILE A 104 -6.35 10.14 2.30
CA ILE A 104 -5.80 8.98 1.58
C ILE A 104 -6.53 8.76 0.26
N VAL A 105 -7.86 8.89 0.21
CA VAL A 105 -8.61 8.82 -1.05
C VAL A 105 -8.05 9.79 -2.09
N THR A 106 -7.71 11.01 -1.68
CA THR A 106 -7.15 12.03 -2.56
C THR A 106 -5.73 11.69 -3.00
N GLU A 107 -4.91 11.16 -2.09
CA GLU A 107 -3.53 10.76 -2.37
C GLU A 107 -3.50 9.58 -3.35
N GLU A 108 -4.27 8.52 -3.13
CA GLU A 108 -4.38 7.34 -3.99
C GLU A 108 -4.88 7.70 -5.39
N TRP A 109 -5.90 8.57 -5.47
CA TRP A 109 -6.34 9.09 -6.76
C TRP A 109 -5.27 9.96 -7.43
N GLY A 110 -4.45 10.64 -6.65
CA GLY A 110 -3.26 11.37 -7.09
C GLY A 110 -2.22 10.42 -7.68
N HIS A 111 -1.91 9.31 -7.00
CA HIS A 111 -0.99 8.27 -7.48
C HIS A 111 -1.47 7.66 -8.80
N PHE A 112 -2.74 7.29 -8.90
CA PHE A 112 -3.36 6.86 -10.16
C PHE A 112 -3.06 7.84 -11.32
N ARG A 113 -3.28 9.14 -11.09
CA ARG A 113 -3.01 10.19 -12.09
C ARG A 113 -1.53 10.31 -12.43
N LEU A 114 -0.63 10.15 -11.45
CA LEU A 114 0.82 10.14 -11.68
C LEU A 114 1.23 8.96 -12.57
N VAL A 115 0.69 7.76 -12.34
CA VAL A 115 0.96 6.59 -13.17
C VAL A 115 0.42 6.78 -14.59
N LEU A 116 -0.76 7.37 -14.76
CA LEU A 116 -1.28 7.74 -16.09
C LEU A 116 -0.36 8.73 -16.83
N ALA A 117 0.21 9.70 -16.12
CA ALA A 117 1.17 10.63 -16.67
C ALA A 117 2.46 9.92 -17.13
N GLU A 118 2.93 8.92 -16.36
CA GLU A 118 4.08 8.09 -16.73
C GLU A 118 3.81 7.25 -17.99
N LEU A 119 2.64 6.61 -18.10
CA LEU A 119 2.23 5.92 -19.33
C LEU A 119 2.26 6.87 -20.53
N LYS A 120 1.63 8.03 -20.40
CA LYS A 120 1.58 9.05 -21.46
C LYS A 120 2.96 9.52 -21.88
N LYS A 121 3.84 9.83 -20.92
CA LYS A 121 5.22 10.28 -21.17
C LYS A 121 6.02 9.27 -22.00
N ARG A 122 5.72 7.98 -21.85
CA ARG A 122 6.37 6.88 -22.56
C ARG A 122 5.63 6.45 -23.83
N SER A 123 4.60 7.20 -24.25
CA SER A 123 3.72 6.84 -25.38
C SER A 123 3.05 5.46 -25.19
N LEU A 124 2.90 5.03 -23.93
CA LEU A 124 2.19 3.81 -23.54
C LEU A 124 0.72 4.14 -23.26
N LYS A 125 -0.14 3.14 -23.40
CA LYS A 125 -1.58 3.27 -23.14
C LYS A 125 -1.97 2.49 -21.88
N LEU A 126 -2.94 3.03 -21.15
CA LEU A 126 -3.60 2.28 -20.08
C LEU A 126 -4.31 1.07 -20.72
N GLY A 127 -3.90 -0.12 -20.34
CA GLY A 127 -4.52 -1.37 -20.75
C GLY A 127 -5.81 -1.64 -19.98
N LYS A 128 -6.41 -2.84 -20.20
CA LYS A 128 -7.57 -3.28 -19.43
C LYS A 128 -7.16 -3.71 -18.03
N GLN A 129 -8.04 -3.45 -17.05
CA GLN A 129 -7.91 -4.02 -15.71
C GLN A 129 -7.90 -5.55 -15.79
N ARG A 130 -7.02 -6.16 -15.03
CA ARG A 130 -6.86 -7.60 -14.93
C ARG A 130 -7.15 -8.09 -13.53
N ARG A 131 -7.38 -9.40 -13.40
CA ARG A 131 -7.61 -10.02 -12.10
C ARG A 131 -6.33 -9.95 -11.26
N ASP A 132 -6.49 -9.59 -10.01
CA ASP A 132 -5.43 -9.50 -9.02
C ASP A 132 -5.48 -10.75 -8.13
N ASP A 133 -4.64 -11.73 -8.46
CA ASP A 133 -4.67 -13.04 -7.78
C ASP A 133 -4.14 -12.94 -6.35
N TYR A 134 -3.19 -12.01 -6.08
CA TYR A 134 -2.67 -11.75 -4.75
C TYR A 134 -3.75 -11.19 -3.82
N VAL A 135 -4.39 -10.10 -4.22
CA VAL A 135 -5.47 -9.48 -3.40
C VAL A 135 -6.64 -10.44 -3.24
N ASN A 136 -7.00 -11.21 -4.30
CA ASN A 136 -8.05 -12.22 -4.18
C ASN A 136 -7.69 -13.33 -3.18
N ALA A 137 -6.43 -13.74 -3.09
CA ALA A 137 -5.97 -14.67 -2.08
C ALA A 137 -6.05 -14.06 -0.67
N LEU A 138 -5.59 -12.82 -0.48
CA LEU A 138 -5.70 -12.12 0.80
C LEU A 138 -7.16 -12.02 1.28
N LEU A 139 -8.11 -11.75 0.38
CA LEU A 139 -9.54 -11.66 0.69
C LEU A 139 -10.13 -12.96 1.24
N GLN A 140 -9.51 -14.14 1.00
CA GLN A 140 -9.97 -15.39 1.60
C GLN A 140 -9.68 -15.45 3.11
N PHE A 141 -8.69 -14.69 3.61
CA PHE A 141 -8.34 -14.67 5.03
C PHE A 141 -9.19 -13.70 5.87
N VAL A 142 -9.87 -12.77 5.20
CA VAL A 142 -10.82 -11.85 5.86
C VAL A 142 -11.97 -12.65 6.47
N GLN A 143 -12.30 -12.38 7.73
CA GLN A 143 -13.41 -13.04 8.42
C GLN A 143 -14.75 -12.76 7.73
N LYS A 144 -15.46 -13.82 7.34
CA LYS A 144 -16.79 -13.76 6.72
C LYS A 144 -17.93 -13.85 7.73
N GLY A 145 -17.64 -14.28 8.95
CA GLY A 145 -18.57 -14.42 10.08
C GLY A 145 -17.97 -13.83 11.36
N GLY A 146 -18.54 -14.17 12.52
CA GLY A 146 -18.06 -13.65 13.81
C GLY A 146 -18.61 -12.25 14.13
N ASP A 147 -17.94 -11.56 15.06
CA ASP A 147 -18.35 -10.24 15.50
C ASP A 147 -18.01 -9.13 14.47
N GLN A 148 -18.63 -7.97 14.67
CA GLN A 148 -18.42 -6.80 13.80
C GLN A 148 -17.01 -6.23 13.96
N GLU A 149 -16.45 -6.25 15.17
CA GLU A 149 -15.11 -5.72 15.47
C GLU A 149 -14.03 -6.50 14.74
N GLY A 150 -14.08 -7.84 14.77
CA GLY A 150 -13.10 -8.68 14.07
C GLY A 150 -13.14 -8.51 12.55
N ARG A 151 -14.35 -8.35 11.95
CA ARG A 151 -14.47 -8.06 10.53
C ARG A 151 -13.93 -6.67 10.17
N PHE A 152 -14.17 -5.67 11.01
CA PHE A 152 -13.64 -4.33 10.84
C PHE A 152 -12.11 -4.32 10.97
N LEU A 153 -11.57 -5.01 11.98
CA LEU A 153 -10.14 -5.19 12.14
C LEU A 153 -9.51 -5.78 10.88
N ASP A 154 -10.09 -6.86 10.34
CA ASP A 154 -9.56 -7.50 9.14
C ASP A 154 -9.60 -6.61 7.91
N GLN A 155 -10.59 -5.71 7.78
CA GLN A 155 -10.61 -4.73 6.69
C GLN A 155 -9.41 -3.77 6.76
N LEU A 156 -9.10 -3.26 7.96
CA LEU A 156 -7.94 -2.37 8.15
C LEU A 156 -6.61 -3.11 7.95
N LEU A 157 -6.51 -4.34 8.45
CA LEU A 157 -5.30 -5.15 8.30
C LEU A 157 -5.09 -5.62 6.86
N LEU A 158 -6.16 -5.87 6.10
CA LEU A 158 -6.07 -6.13 4.66
C LEU A 158 -5.46 -4.95 3.92
N MET A 159 -5.94 -3.73 4.20
CA MET A 159 -5.36 -2.51 3.59
C MET A 159 -3.90 -2.37 3.99
N ALA A 160 -3.58 -2.48 5.29
CA ALA A 160 -2.20 -2.45 5.76
C ALA A 160 -1.29 -3.48 5.04
N MET A 161 -1.80 -4.69 4.76
CA MET A 161 -1.04 -5.74 4.07
C MET A 161 -0.78 -5.38 2.61
N ILE A 162 -1.76 -4.82 1.91
CA ILE A 162 -1.61 -4.35 0.53
C ILE A 162 -0.56 -3.25 0.47
N GLU A 163 -0.64 -2.23 1.36
CA GLU A 163 0.33 -1.13 1.40
C GLU A 163 1.75 -1.63 1.75
N ALA A 164 1.86 -2.59 2.67
CA ALA A 164 3.16 -3.19 3.02
C ALA A 164 3.81 -3.86 1.80
N ARG A 165 3.05 -4.63 1.01
CA ARG A 165 3.56 -5.30 -0.20
C ARG A 165 3.83 -4.30 -1.32
N SER A 166 2.97 -3.30 -1.52
CA SER A 166 3.22 -2.20 -2.46
C SER A 166 4.51 -1.46 -2.13
N CYS A 167 4.71 -1.10 -0.87
CA CYS A 167 5.93 -0.44 -0.39
C CYS A 167 7.19 -1.28 -0.70
N GLU A 168 7.16 -2.60 -0.43
CA GLU A 168 8.26 -3.52 -0.74
C GLU A 168 8.52 -3.59 -2.25
N ARG A 169 7.50 -3.72 -3.07
CA ARG A 169 7.60 -3.74 -4.53
C ARG A 169 8.14 -2.43 -5.09
N PHE A 170 7.67 -1.29 -4.60
CA PHE A 170 8.20 0.02 -5.00
C PHE A 170 9.66 0.19 -4.59
N LYS A 171 10.07 -0.32 -3.43
CA LYS A 171 11.49 -0.36 -3.07
C LYS A 171 12.30 -1.14 -4.09
N ARG A 172 11.87 -2.36 -4.44
CA ARG A 172 12.58 -3.18 -5.44
C ARG A 172 12.70 -2.46 -6.78
N LEU A 173 11.63 -1.82 -7.25
CA LEU A 173 11.67 -1.03 -8.49
C LEU A 173 12.59 0.20 -8.36
N SER A 174 12.58 0.88 -7.21
CA SER A 174 13.45 2.05 -6.97
C SER A 174 14.93 1.71 -6.91
N GLU A 175 15.29 0.47 -6.62
CA GLU A 175 16.68 -0.01 -6.52
C GLU A 175 17.15 -0.69 -7.80
N GLY A 176 16.28 -1.42 -8.52
CA GLY A 176 16.66 -2.34 -9.57
C GLY A 176 16.28 -1.96 -10.99
N LEU A 177 15.42 -0.95 -11.25
CA LEU A 177 15.14 -0.49 -12.61
C LEU A 177 16.35 0.20 -13.23
N GLU A 178 16.55 0.08 -14.54
CA GLU A 178 17.58 0.80 -15.29
C GLU A 178 17.26 2.29 -15.43
N ASP A 179 15.99 2.64 -15.65
CA ASP A 179 15.51 4.02 -15.78
C ASP A 179 15.62 4.77 -14.45
N GLU A 180 16.58 5.68 -14.32
CA GLU A 180 16.80 6.48 -13.12
C GLU A 180 15.59 7.34 -12.73
N TYR A 181 14.84 7.83 -13.72
CA TYR A 181 13.64 8.61 -13.46
C TYR A 181 12.55 7.74 -12.82
N LEU A 182 12.33 6.52 -13.30
CA LEU A 182 11.41 5.56 -12.70
C LEU A 182 11.87 5.13 -11.31
N ARG A 183 13.19 4.96 -11.08
CA ARG A 183 13.69 4.70 -9.71
C ARG A 183 13.29 5.80 -8.74
N LYS A 184 13.45 7.07 -9.13
CA LYS A 184 13.04 8.22 -8.31
C LYS A 184 11.52 8.29 -8.12
N PHE A 185 10.76 7.95 -9.15
CA PHE A 185 9.31 7.87 -9.12
C PHE A 185 8.84 6.84 -8.08
N TYR A 186 9.31 5.61 -8.17
CA TYR A 186 8.95 4.54 -7.23
C TYR A 186 9.45 4.77 -5.80
N ARG A 187 10.59 5.45 -5.63
CA ARG A 187 11.06 5.83 -4.29
C ARG A 187 10.06 6.76 -3.57
N ARG A 188 9.52 7.73 -4.26
CA ARG A 188 8.50 8.65 -3.68
C ARG A 188 7.21 7.92 -3.32
N LEU A 189 6.75 7.03 -4.18
CA LEU A 189 5.56 6.22 -3.88
C LEU A 189 5.80 5.28 -2.70
N MET A 190 6.96 4.63 -2.63
CA MET A 190 7.35 3.80 -1.49
C MET A 190 7.23 4.56 -0.15
N GLU A 191 7.62 5.84 -0.12
CA GLU A 191 7.51 6.67 1.07
C GLU A 191 6.06 6.95 1.45
N SER A 192 5.19 7.16 0.48
CA SER A 192 3.74 7.32 0.68
C SER A 192 3.12 6.04 1.24
N GLU A 193 3.36 4.89 0.61
CA GLU A 193 2.79 3.59 1.02
C GLU A 193 3.22 3.17 2.43
N ALA A 194 4.47 3.49 2.82
CA ALA A 194 4.91 3.28 4.20
C ALA A 194 4.09 4.12 5.21
N GLY A 195 3.67 5.32 4.79
CA GLY A 195 2.77 6.18 5.56
C GLY A 195 1.36 5.59 5.68
N HIS A 196 0.79 5.13 4.57
CA HIS A 196 -0.53 4.51 4.51
C HIS A 196 -0.59 3.23 5.36
N TYR A 197 0.40 2.35 5.23
CA TYR A 197 0.54 1.17 6.09
C TYR A 197 0.47 1.54 7.57
N THR A 198 1.29 2.52 8.00
CA THR A 198 1.34 2.95 9.40
C THR A 198 -0.02 3.47 9.87
N LEU A 199 -0.69 4.25 9.01
CA LEU A 199 -2.01 4.80 9.30
C LEU A 199 -3.06 3.68 9.51
N PHE A 200 -3.11 2.66 8.65
CA PHE A 200 -4.06 1.56 8.82
C PHE A 200 -3.83 0.76 10.10
N ILE A 201 -2.58 0.54 10.50
CA ILE A 201 -2.26 -0.10 11.80
C ILE A 201 -2.68 0.81 12.97
N GLU A 202 -2.39 2.11 12.92
CA GLU A 202 -2.79 3.06 13.96
C GLU A 202 -4.31 3.17 14.09
N LEU A 203 -5.05 3.13 12.97
CA LEU A 203 -6.51 3.08 12.97
C LEU A 203 -7.02 1.78 13.61
N ALA A 204 -6.43 0.63 13.29
CA ALA A 204 -6.78 -0.62 13.94
C ALA A 204 -6.58 -0.54 15.46
N GLU A 205 -5.44 -0.02 15.93
CA GLU A 205 -5.15 0.17 17.36
C GLU A 205 -5.99 1.26 18.05
N THR A 206 -6.64 2.14 17.28
CA THR A 206 -7.55 3.15 17.82
C THR A 206 -8.90 2.54 18.23
N TYR A 207 -9.35 1.51 17.52
CA TYR A 207 -10.68 0.91 17.69
C TYR A 207 -10.67 -0.48 18.31
N VAL A 208 -9.53 -1.17 18.29
CA VAL A 208 -9.38 -2.53 18.81
C VAL A 208 -8.18 -2.58 19.75
N ASP A 209 -8.24 -3.43 20.77
CA ASP A 209 -7.14 -3.65 21.70
C ASP A 209 -5.83 -3.99 20.97
N LYS A 210 -4.75 -3.32 21.37
CA LYS A 210 -3.45 -3.42 20.71
C LYS A 210 -2.89 -4.84 20.64
N GLU A 211 -3.07 -5.63 21.69
CA GLU A 211 -2.56 -7.01 21.69
C GLU A 211 -3.38 -7.90 20.73
N THR A 212 -4.68 -7.64 20.62
CA THR A 212 -5.54 -8.28 19.62
C THR A 212 -5.13 -7.92 18.21
N VAL A 213 -4.86 -6.63 17.93
CA VAL A 213 -4.33 -6.17 16.63
C VAL A 213 -3.03 -6.88 16.29
N ARG A 214 -2.05 -6.88 17.21
CA ARG A 214 -0.74 -7.51 17.02
C ARG A 214 -0.84 -9.02 16.78
N ARG A 215 -1.66 -9.71 17.57
CA ARG A 215 -1.91 -11.14 17.40
C ARG A 215 -2.54 -11.45 16.04
N ARG A 216 -3.51 -10.65 15.59
CA ARG A 216 -4.15 -10.82 14.27
C ARG A 216 -3.21 -10.47 13.14
N TRP A 217 -2.41 -9.41 13.28
CA TRP A 217 -1.41 -9.01 12.30
C TRP A 217 -0.35 -10.09 12.06
N ARG A 218 0.16 -10.73 13.10
CA ARG A 218 1.08 -11.88 12.96
C ARG A 218 0.48 -13.01 12.10
N LYS A 219 -0.81 -13.30 12.27
CA LYS A 219 -1.50 -14.29 11.42
C LYS A 219 -1.59 -13.84 9.96
N TRP A 220 -1.84 -12.56 9.73
CA TRP A 220 -1.84 -11.97 8.39
C TRP A 220 -0.46 -12.10 7.72
N LEU A 221 0.62 -11.80 8.41
CA LEU A 221 1.99 -11.94 7.92
C LEU A 221 2.34 -13.39 7.55
N GLY A 222 1.94 -14.37 8.36
CA GLY A 222 2.13 -15.78 8.05
C GLY A 222 1.35 -16.22 6.82
N TYR A 223 0.08 -15.85 6.75
CA TYR A 223 -0.76 -16.17 5.60
C TYR A 223 -0.29 -15.52 4.29
N GLU A 224 0.15 -14.27 4.35
CA GLU A 224 0.74 -13.57 3.21
C GLU A 224 2.01 -14.27 2.70
N ALA A 225 2.87 -14.74 3.60
CA ALA A 225 4.05 -15.51 3.22
C ALA A 225 3.69 -16.80 2.48
N GLU A 226 2.64 -17.51 2.90
CA GLU A 226 2.12 -18.68 2.18
C GLU A 226 1.63 -18.31 0.77
N ILE A 227 0.94 -17.16 0.64
CA ILE A 227 0.51 -16.66 -0.68
C ILE A 227 1.73 -16.42 -1.56
N ILE A 228 2.74 -15.69 -1.09
CA ILE A 228 3.94 -15.36 -1.88
C ILE A 228 4.70 -16.61 -2.31
N GLN A 229 4.78 -17.65 -1.47
CA GLN A 229 5.41 -18.91 -1.84
C GLN A 229 4.69 -19.64 -2.98
N ASN A 230 3.36 -19.51 -3.05
CA ASN A 230 2.53 -20.25 -3.99
C ASN A 230 2.17 -19.44 -5.25
N LEU A 231 2.39 -18.11 -5.25
CA LEU A 231 2.14 -17.28 -6.42
C LEU A 231 3.25 -17.42 -7.46
N GLN A 232 2.84 -17.56 -8.71
CA GLN A 232 3.78 -17.48 -9.83
C GLN A 232 4.38 -16.09 -9.94
N VAL A 233 5.71 -16.02 -10.06
CA VAL A 233 6.41 -14.76 -10.31
C VAL A 233 6.04 -14.23 -11.70
N ARG A 234 5.43 -13.07 -11.77
CA ARG A 234 4.92 -12.44 -13.00
C ARG A 234 5.42 -11.00 -13.09
N GLY A 235 5.98 -10.62 -14.25
CA GLY A 235 6.44 -9.25 -14.49
C GLY A 235 5.34 -8.29 -14.93
N ASP A 236 4.14 -8.78 -15.15
CA ASP A 236 2.99 -7.99 -15.60
C ASP A 236 2.01 -7.62 -14.46
N ARG A 237 2.41 -7.83 -13.21
CA ARG A 237 1.62 -7.55 -12.01
C ARG A 237 2.43 -6.77 -10.98
N MET A 238 1.74 -5.85 -10.29
CA MET A 238 2.32 -5.14 -9.15
C MET A 238 2.35 -6.05 -7.91
N HIS A 239 1.39 -6.95 -7.74
CA HIS A 239 1.34 -7.94 -6.66
C HIS A 239 1.43 -9.38 -7.14
#